data_cf144a64129b6df124012a2537cd6bca
#
_entry.id   cf144a64129b6df124012a2537cd6bca
#
_cell.length_a   1.000
_cell.length_b   1.000
_cell.length_c   1.000
_cell.angle_alpha   90.00
_cell.angle_beta   90.00
_cell.angle_gamma   90.00
#
_symmetry.space_group_name_H-M   'P 1'
#
loop_
_entity.id
_entity.type
_entity.pdbx_description
1 polymer ?
#
loop_
_entity_poly.entity_id
_entity_poly.type
_entity_poly.pdbx_seq_one_letter_code
_entity_poly.pdbx_strand_id
1 'polypeptide(L)'
;KLLVLAVNKIASLDPSGIGIEMEADKPGWNDAMNGLPGLFGSGVSETIELQRVVRYLMNHFDSQKSIKVPVEFDGFMTGLHHILETEFDDYKFWDKANTAKEHYRAAIRFSTVGLEYIDQKKVLSMLEAMDKKLDVALTKAHRMGNGIYTTYLVHEVTKYQEILEKGQPKIGHYGLPVVKPLQFKVRALPFYLEAPA
;
A
#
# COMPACT_ATOMS: atom_id res chain seq x y z
N LYS A 1 -4.10 -15.30 8.07
CA LYS A 1 -4.37 -13.90 8.44
C LYS A 1 -3.18 -12.99 8.13
N LEU A 2 -1.96 -13.33 8.61
CA LEU A 2 -0.77 -12.49 8.41
C LEU A 2 -0.45 -12.26 6.92
N LEU A 3 -0.58 -13.28 6.06
CA LEU A 3 -0.43 -13.15 4.62
C LEU A 3 -1.42 -12.13 4.02
N VAL A 4 -2.70 -12.22 4.42
CA VAL A 4 -3.73 -11.27 3.95
C VAL A 4 -3.39 -9.84 4.36
N LEU A 5 -2.91 -9.65 5.60
CA LEU A 5 -2.45 -8.35 6.08
C LEU A 5 -1.29 -7.82 5.22
N ALA A 6 -0.26 -8.64 4.99
CA ALA A 6 0.93 -8.24 4.23
C ALA A 6 0.58 -7.83 2.79
N VAL A 7 -0.27 -8.63 2.10
CA VAL A 7 -0.71 -8.34 0.73
C VAL A 7 -1.55 -7.06 0.66
N ASN A 8 -2.41 -6.79 1.65
CA ASN A 8 -3.14 -5.52 1.71
C ASN A 8 -2.21 -4.33 1.97
N LYS A 9 -1.20 -4.51 2.82
CA LYS A 9 -0.27 -3.41 3.16
C LYS A 9 0.64 -3.03 1.99
N ILE A 10 1.17 -3.98 1.22
CA ILE A 10 1.96 -3.62 0.03
C ILE A 10 1.13 -2.86 -1.03
N ALA A 11 -0.16 -3.16 -1.13
CA ALA A 11 -1.08 -2.42 -2.01
C ALA A 11 -1.38 -1.00 -1.51
N SER A 12 -0.93 -0.63 -0.32
CA SER A 12 -1.00 0.71 0.26
C SER A 12 0.35 1.44 0.24
N LEU A 13 1.30 0.99 -0.56
CA LEU A 13 2.54 1.74 -0.77
C LEU A 13 2.19 3.07 -1.45
N ASP A 14 2.78 4.15 -0.96
CA ASP A 14 2.43 5.52 -1.35
C ASP A 14 2.77 5.86 -2.83
N PRO A 15 2.28 6.99 -3.37
CA PRO A 15 2.53 7.37 -4.78
C PRO A 15 4.01 7.58 -5.14
N SER A 16 4.90 7.70 -4.16
CA SER A 16 6.36 7.79 -4.36
C SER A 16 7.06 6.45 -4.26
N GLY A 17 6.32 5.40 -3.87
CA GLY A 17 6.84 4.06 -3.68
C GLY A 17 7.82 3.94 -2.52
N ILE A 18 7.55 4.62 -1.39
CA ILE A 18 8.46 4.67 -0.23
C ILE A 18 7.78 4.20 1.06
N GLY A 19 6.74 4.90 1.50
CA GLY A 19 6.07 4.63 2.76
C GLY A 19 4.73 3.92 2.58
N ILE A 20 4.24 3.27 3.63
CA ILE A 20 2.88 2.74 3.64
C ILE A 20 1.91 3.85 4.00
N GLU A 21 0.88 4.05 3.18
CA GLU A 21 -0.17 5.04 3.43
C GLU A 21 -0.84 4.81 4.78
N MET A 22 -1.08 5.91 5.48
CA MET A 22 -1.90 5.94 6.68
C MET A 22 -3.37 5.86 6.29
N GLU A 23 -4.12 5.01 6.95
CA GLU A 23 -5.57 4.90 6.67
C GLU A 23 -6.30 6.17 7.14
N ALA A 24 -7.12 6.74 6.26
CA ALA A 24 -8.02 7.83 6.62
C ALA A 24 -8.95 7.41 7.77
N ASP A 25 -9.28 8.36 8.64
CA ASP A 25 -10.15 8.18 9.80
C ASP A 25 -9.66 7.15 10.83
N LYS A 26 -8.41 6.73 10.75
CA LYS A 26 -7.76 5.90 11.77
C LYS A 26 -6.85 6.77 12.62
N PRO A 27 -7.09 6.85 13.93
CA PRO A 27 -6.15 7.51 14.83
C PRO A 27 -4.83 6.73 14.84
N GLY A 28 -3.73 7.43 14.54
CA GLY A 28 -2.39 6.91 14.73
C GLY A 28 -1.92 7.16 16.16
N TRP A 29 -0.82 6.51 16.52
CA TRP A 29 -0.15 6.77 17.81
C TRP A 29 0.52 8.16 17.86
N ASN A 30 0.84 8.70 16.70
CA ASN A 30 1.50 9.97 16.58
C ASN A 30 0.46 11.08 16.40
N ASP A 31 0.28 11.91 17.41
CA ASP A 31 -0.66 13.03 17.39
C ASP A 31 -0.38 14.02 16.26
N ALA A 32 0.87 14.22 15.87
CA ALA A 32 1.26 15.08 14.76
C ALA A 32 0.73 14.58 13.39
N MET A 33 0.51 13.29 13.26
CA MET A 33 -0.01 12.64 12.06
C MET A 33 -1.48 12.24 12.21
N ASN A 34 -2.04 12.39 13.40
CA ASN A 34 -3.43 12.04 13.70
C ASN A 34 -4.39 12.91 12.88
N GLY A 35 -5.25 12.28 12.11
CA GLY A 35 -6.21 12.95 11.23
C GLY A 35 -5.68 13.32 9.85
N LEU A 36 -4.41 13.04 9.51
CA LEU A 36 -3.98 13.13 8.12
C LEU A 36 -4.64 12.00 7.30
N PRO A 37 -5.30 12.32 6.18
CA PRO A 37 -5.80 11.32 5.25
C PRO A 37 -4.65 10.45 4.74
N GLY A 38 -4.88 9.15 4.53
CA GLY A 38 -3.89 8.22 4.01
C GLY A 38 -3.18 8.72 2.75
N LEU A 39 -3.90 9.38 1.86
CA LEU A 39 -3.36 9.98 0.64
C LEU A 39 -2.29 11.07 0.91
N PHE A 40 -2.33 11.75 2.05
CA PHE A 40 -1.44 12.87 2.37
C PHE A 40 -0.32 12.52 3.34
N GLY A 41 -0.30 11.29 3.85
CA GLY A 41 0.73 10.84 4.77
C GLY A 41 1.04 9.37 4.64
N SER A 42 2.31 9.02 4.80
CA SER A 42 2.79 7.63 4.81
C SER A 42 3.92 7.45 5.81
N GLY A 43 4.10 6.22 6.30
CA GLY A 43 5.11 5.87 7.28
C GLY A 43 6.15 4.90 6.71
N VAL A 44 7.42 5.19 6.95
CA VAL A 44 8.53 4.32 6.56
C VAL A 44 8.72 3.18 7.56
N SER A 45 8.40 3.41 8.84
CA SER A 45 8.41 2.36 9.87
C SER A 45 7.52 1.18 9.48
N GLU A 46 6.33 1.45 8.95
CA GLU A 46 5.40 0.43 8.46
C GLU A 46 5.98 -0.32 7.25
N THR A 47 6.77 0.35 6.40
CA THR A 47 7.48 -0.31 5.29
C THR A 47 8.53 -1.29 5.79
N ILE A 48 9.30 -0.90 6.82
CA ILE A 48 10.31 -1.76 7.45
C ILE A 48 9.62 -2.98 8.10
N GLU A 49 8.57 -2.74 8.88
CA GLU A 49 7.83 -3.83 9.53
C GLU A 49 7.15 -4.76 8.52
N LEU A 50 6.61 -4.21 7.43
CA LEU A 50 6.06 -5.03 6.36
C LEU A 50 7.13 -5.93 5.74
N GLN A 51 8.34 -5.43 5.49
CA GLN A 51 9.43 -6.25 4.96
C GLN A 51 9.81 -7.36 5.94
N ARG A 52 9.88 -7.08 7.24
CA ARG A 52 10.12 -8.11 8.26
C ARG A 52 9.06 -9.20 8.24
N VAL A 53 7.78 -8.82 8.12
CA VAL A 53 6.66 -9.77 8.00
C VAL A 53 6.76 -10.60 6.72
N VAL A 54 7.08 -9.98 5.58
CA VAL A 54 7.25 -10.67 4.30
C VAL A 54 8.36 -11.72 4.40
N ARG A 55 9.55 -11.35 4.88
CA ARG A 55 10.69 -12.27 5.09
C ARG A 55 10.38 -13.38 6.10
N TYR A 56 9.67 -13.06 7.17
CA TYR A 56 9.18 -14.07 8.10
C TYR A 56 8.28 -15.08 7.40
N LEU A 57 7.32 -14.63 6.58
CA LEU A 57 6.43 -15.50 5.84
C LEU A 57 7.19 -16.36 4.82
N MET A 58 8.15 -15.80 4.07
CA MET A 58 8.98 -16.55 3.13
C MET A 58 9.70 -17.73 3.80
N ASN A 59 10.16 -17.55 5.04
CA ASN A 59 10.83 -18.60 5.80
C ASN A 59 9.88 -19.67 6.37
N HIS A 60 8.57 -19.43 6.36
CA HIS A 60 7.57 -20.33 6.95
C HIS A 60 6.67 -21.02 5.92
N PHE A 61 6.68 -20.57 4.67
CA PHE A 61 5.96 -21.27 3.60
C PHE A 61 6.82 -22.37 2.99
N ASP A 62 6.18 -23.51 2.71
CA ASP A 62 6.79 -24.67 2.07
C ASP A 62 6.23 -24.84 0.64
N SER A 63 7.07 -24.71 -0.36
CA SER A 63 6.67 -24.77 -1.78
C SER A 63 6.00 -26.09 -2.21
N GLN A 64 6.08 -27.13 -1.37
CA GLN A 64 5.47 -28.43 -1.64
C GLN A 64 4.06 -28.57 -1.06
N LYS A 65 3.55 -27.55 -0.37
CA LYS A 65 2.25 -27.57 0.30
C LYS A 65 1.25 -26.61 -0.33
N SER A 66 0.00 -26.76 0.03
CA SER A 66 -1.08 -25.81 -0.28
C SER A 66 -1.65 -25.19 1.00
N ILE A 67 -2.25 -24.02 0.85
CA ILE A 67 -2.99 -23.35 1.93
C ILE A 67 -4.40 -23.02 1.47
N LYS A 68 -5.32 -22.96 2.43
CA LYS A 68 -6.71 -22.61 2.19
C LYS A 68 -6.95 -21.13 2.42
N VAL A 69 -7.46 -20.43 1.41
CA VAL A 69 -7.70 -18.98 1.42
C VAL A 69 -9.08 -18.66 0.86
N PRO A 70 -9.65 -17.48 1.16
CA PRO A 70 -10.83 -16.99 0.45
C PRO A 70 -10.56 -16.84 -1.05
N VAL A 71 -11.55 -17.19 -1.87
CA VAL A 71 -11.47 -17.08 -3.35
C VAL A 71 -11.16 -15.64 -3.77
N GLU A 72 -11.80 -14.66 -3.13
CA GLU A 72 -11.58 -13.24 -3.40
C GLU A 72 -10.14 -12.80 -3.09
N PHE A 73 -9.53 -13.40 -2.06
CA PHE A 73 -8.15 -13.12 -1.71
C PHE A 73 -7.17 -13.67 -2.74
N ASP A 74 -7.41 -14.87 -3.28
CA ASP A 74 -6.56 -15.42 -4.34
C ASP A 74 -6.61 -14.55 -5.60
N GLY A 75 -7.80 -14.11 -6.00
CA GLY A 75 -7.97 -13.18 -7.12
C GLY A 75 -7.23 -11.86 -6.92
N PHE A 76 -7.34 -11.26 -5.72
CA PHE A 76 -6.64 -10.04 -5.36
C PHE A 76 -5.11 -10.23 -5.37
N MET A 77 -4.61 -11.27 -4.72
CA MET A 77 -3.18 -11.58 -4.64
C MET A 77 -2.59 -11.80 -6.04
N THR A 78 -3.29 -12.53 -6.91
CA THR A 78 -2.87 -12.78 -8.29
C THR A 78 -2.80 -11.49 -9.12
N GLY A 79 -3.82 -10.65 -9.04
CA GLY A 79 -3.85 -9.35 -9.73
C GLY A 79 -2.74 -8.42 -9.24
N LEU A 80 -2.53 -8.35 -7.93
CA LEU A 80 -1.49 -7.52 -7.34
C LEU A 80 -0.08 -8.04 -7.68
N HIS A 81 0.12 -9.36 -7.73
CA HIS A 81 1.39 -9.96 -8.16
C HIS A 81 1.74 -9.54 -9.59
N HIS A 82 0.77 -9.60 -10.50
CA HIS A 82 0.96 -9.12 -11.86
C HIS A 82 1.33 -7.63 -11.91
N ILE A 83 0.69 -6.80 -11.09
CA ILE A 83 1.03 -5.36 -10.99
C ILE A 83 2.47 -5.16 -10.48
N LEU A 84 2.90 -5.92 -9.47
CA LEU A 84 4.28 -5.88 -8.94
C LEU A 84 5.33 -6.24 -10.00
N GLU A 85 5.02 -7.18 -10.89
CA GLU A 85 5.93 -7.63 -11.94
C GLU A 85 5.96 -6.74 -13.18
N THR A 86 4.89 -5.99 -13.46
CA THR A 86 4.74 -5.25 -14.73
C THR A 86 4.75 -3.74 -14.59
N GLU A 87 4.49 -3.21 -13.39
CA GLU A 87 4.39 -1.78 -13.19
C GLU A 87 5.56 -1.23 -12.38
N PHE A 88 6.48 -0.56 -13.09
CA PHE A 88 7.71 -0.02 -12.50
C PHE A 88 7.61 1.47 -12.16
N ASP A 89 6.62 2.19 -12.70
CA ASP A 89 6.31 3.57 -12.34
C ASP A 89 5.56 3.58 -10.99
N ASP A 90 6.07 4.31 -10.00
CA ASP A 90 5.53 4.27 -8.65
C ASP A 90 4.10 4.81 -8.57
N TYR A 91 3.80 5.89 -9.30
CA TYR A 91 2.45 6.45 -9.31
C TYR A 91 1.45 5.49 -9.95
N LYS A 92 1.81 4.87 -11.07
CA LYS A 92 0.94 3.88 -11.73
C LYS A 92 0.79 2.61 -10.89
N PHE A 93 1.86 2.18 -10.23
CA PHE A 93 1.77 1.09 -9.26
C PHE A 93 0.78 1.42 -8.17
N TRP A 94 0.94 2.59 -7.53
CA TRP A 94 0.04 3.08 -6.50
C TRP A 94 -1.43 3.11 -6.95
N ASP A 95 -1.74 3.70 -8.09
CA ASP A 95 -3.11 3.83 -8.63
C ASP A 95 -3.75 2.45 -8.87
N LYS A 96 -3.02 1.53 -9.54
CA LYS A 96 -3.49 0.18 -9.83
C LYS A 96 -3.63 -0.69 -8.59
N ALA A 97 -2.64 -0.66 -7.70
CA ALA A 97 -2.63 -1.47 -6.47
C ALA A 97 -3.74 -1.05 -5.50
N ASN A 98 -3.93 0.27 -5.31
CA ASN A 98 -5.05 0.80 -4.52
C ASN A 98 -6.40 0.45 -5.14
N THR A 99 -6.55 0.57 -6.46
CA THR A 99 -7.78 0.17 -7.15
C THR A 99 -8.09 -1.33 -6.92
N ALA A 100 -7.10 -2.19 -7.06
CA ALA A 100 -7.25 -3.63 -6.81
C ALA A 100 -7.62 -3.92 -5.34
N LYS A 101 -6.99 -3.22 -4.39
CA LYS A 101 -7.29 -3.30 -2.96
C LYS A 101 -8.73 -2.88 -2.66
N GLU A 102 -9.21 -1.78 -3.21
CA GLU A 102 -10.59 -1.31 -2.99
C GLU A 102 -11.64 -2.25 -3.61
N HIS A 103 -11.36 -2.84 -4.77
CA HIS A 103 -12.22 -3.88 -5.34
C HIS A 103 -12.29 -5.11 -4.43
N TYR A 104 -11.15 -5.56 -3.90
CA TYR A 104 -11.10 -6.66 -2.94
C TYR A 104 -11.88 -6.33 -1.65
N ARG A 105 -11.68 -5.14 -1.08
CA ARG A 105 -12.42 -4.69 0.12
C ARG A 105 -13.92 -4.64 -0.12
N ALA A 106 -14.34 -4.16 -1.28
CA ALA A 106 -15.76 -4.15 -1.66
C ALA A 106 -16.34 -5.58 -1.78
N ALA A 107 -15.58 -6.49 -2.39
CA ALA A 107 -16.01 -7.88 -2.56
C ALA A 107 -16.22 -8.63 -1.24
N ILE A 108 -15.35 -8.40 -0.24
CA ILE A 108 -15.41 -9.08 1.06
C ILE A 108 -16.22 -8.33 2.12
N ARG A 109 -16.82 -7.19 1.79
CA ARG A 109 -17.43 -6.27 2.76
C ARG A 109 -18.45 -6.93 3.68
N PHE A 110 -19.25 -7.86 3.18
CA PHE A 110 -20.34 -8.50 3.92
C PHE A 110 -20.11 -10.00 4.15
N SER A 111 -19.42 -10.67 3.25
CA SER A 111 -19.10 -12.10 3.35
C SER A 111 -18.05 -12.48 2.32
N THR A 112 -17.50 -13.69 2.44
CA THR A 112 -16.68 -14.33 1.40
C THR A 112 -17.51 -15.40 0.69
N VAL A 113 -17.28 -15.60 -0.61
CA VAL A 113 -18.01 -16.59 -1.42
C VAL A 113 -17.63 -18.01 -1.02
N GLY A 114 -16.37 -18.25 -0.68
CA GLY A 114 -15.89 -19.57 -0.31
C GLY A 114 -14.38 -19.61 -0.07
N LEU A 115 -13.90 -20.82 0.14
CA LEU A 115 -12.47 -21.08 0.36
C LEU A 115 -11.94 -22.01 -0.72
N GLU A 116 -10.73 -21.75 -1.20
CA GLU A 116 -10.03 -22.60 -2.15
C GLU A 116 -8.60 -22.90 -1.67
N TYR A 117 -8.00 -23.93 -2.24
CA TYR A 117 -6.60 -24.28 -2.00
C TYR A 117 -5.71 -23.63 -3.04
N ILE A 118 -4.71 -22.90 -2.60
CA ILE A 118 -3.67 -22.36 -3.47
C ILE A 118 -2.32 -22.99 -3.14
N ASP A 119 -1.49 -23.14 -4.17
CA ASP A 119 -0.13 -23.63 -4.01
C ASP A 119 0.72 -22.59 -3.26
N GLN A 120 1.44 -23.02 -2.24
CA GLN A 120 2.36 -22.15 -1.50
C GLN A 120 3.52 -21.62 -2.37
N LYS A 121 3.84 -22.30 -3.47
CA LYS A 121 4.78 -21.78 -4.49
C LYS A 121 4.29 -20.45 -5.07
N LYS A 122 2.99 -20.33 -5.37
CA LYS A 122 2.37 -19.08 -5.82
C LYS A 122 2.51 -17.98 -4.77
N VAL A 123 2.31 -18.33 -3.49
CA VAL A 123 2.49 -17.40 -2.36
C VAL A 123 3.95 -16.96 -2.24
N LEU A 124 4.90 -17.87 -2.34
CA LEU A 124 6.33 -17.54 -2.27
C LEU A 124 6.74 -16.59 -3.39
N SER A 125 6.30 -16.83 -4.63
CA SER A 125 6.57 -15.91 -5.76
C SER A 125 6.02 -14.51 -5.51
N MET A 126 4.81 -14.40 -4.94
CA MET A 126 4.24 -13.11 -4.53
C MET A 126 5.10 -12.43 -3.45
N LEU A 127 5.50 -13.15 -2.42
CA LEU A 127 6.32 -12.62 -1.33
C LEU A 127 7.71 -12.16 -1.81
N GLU A 128 8.32 -12.88 -2.75
CA GLU A 128 9.58 -12.47 -3.39
C GLU A 128 9.43 -11.17 -4.19
N ALA A 129 8.33 -11.02 -4.93
CA ALA A 129 8.04 -9.77 -5.64
C ALA A 129 7.81 -8.61 -4.67
N MET A 130 7.12 -8.86 -3.55
CA MET A 130 6.93 -7.88 -2.49
C MET A 130 8.27 -7.47 -1.85
N ASP A 131 9.13 -8.41 -1.49
CA ASP A 131 10.44 -8.11 -0.86
C ASP A 131 11.31 -7.25 -1.77
N LYS A 132 11.36 -7.55 -3.07
CA LYS A 132 12.06 -6.72 -4.08
C LYS A 132 11.51 -5.29 -4.13
N LYS A 133 10.18 -5.11 -4.14
CA LYS A 133 9.56 -3.77 -4.16
C LYS A 133 9.86 -3.01 -2.88
N LEU A 134 9.86 -3.67 -1.72
CA LEU A 134 10.17 -3.08 -0.42
C LEU A 134 11.65 -2.72 -0.29
N ASP A 135 12.58 -3.50 -0.84
CA ASP A 135 14.00 -3.13 -0.90
C ASP A 135 14.21 -1.83 -1.69
N VAL A 136 13.51 -1.65 -2.80
CA VAL A 136 13.55 -0.40 -3.57
C VAL A 136 12.98 0.76 -2.75
N ALA A 137 11.85 0.55 -2.07
CA ALA A 137 11.20 1.56 -1.23
C ALA A 137 12.14 2.03 -0.10
N LEU A 138 12.75 1.11 0.63
CA LEU A 138 13.67 1.40 1.73
C LEU A 138 14.96 2.05 1.23
N THR A 139 15.47 1.66 0.07
CA THR A 139 16.62 2.34 -0.57
C THR A 139 16.29 3.81 -0.86
N LYS A 140 15.09 4.12 -1.34
CA LYS A 140 14.63 5.49 -1.56
C LYS A 140 14.50 6.26 -0.25
N ALA A 141 13.91 5.66 0.78
CA ALA A 141 13.76 6.26 2.11
C ALA A 141 15.12 6.65 2.71
N HIS A 142 16.10 5.74 2.64
CA HIS A 142 17.46 5.96 3.13
C HIS A 142 18.16 7.11 2.40
N ARG A 143 18.00 7.18 1.07
CA ARG A 143 18.56 8.28 0.25
C ARG A 143 17.91 9.62 0.59
N MET A 144 16.58 9.65 0.78
CA MET A 144 15.84 10.86 1.14
C MET A 144 16.28 11.42 2.49
N GLY A 145 16.63 10.57 3.44
CA GLY A 145 17.11 10.94 4.76
C GLY A 145 18.63 11.10 4.86
N ASN A 146 19.37 11.18 3.72
CA ASN A 146 20.83 11.34 3.70
C ASN A 146 21.59 10.28 4.52
N GLY A 147 21.18 9.02 4.42
CA GLY A 147 21.83 7.91 5.11
C GLY A 147 21.14 7.47 6.41
N ILE A 148 20.02 8.09 6.75
CA ILE A 148 19.16 7.70 7.87
C ILE A 148 17.75 7.53 7.30
N TYR A 149 16.99 6.53 7.75
CA TYR A 149 15.60 6.37 7.31
C TYR A 149 14.74 7.55 7.80
N THR A 150 13.97 8.14 6.88
CA THR A 150 12.91 9.08 7.24
C THR A 150 11.79 8.32 7.97
N THR A 151 11.08 8.99 8.89
CA THR A 151 9.98 8.34 9.63
C THR A 151 8.67 8.50 8.89
N TYR A 152 8.32 9.75 8.55
CA TYR A 152 7.04 10.09 7.91
C TYR A 152 7.25 10.92 6.64
N LEU A 153 6.35 10.69 5.68
CA LEU A 153 6.30 11.42 4.42
C LEU A 153 4.97 12.12 4.28
N VAL A 154 4.99 13.30 3.68
CA VAL A 154 3.80 14.06 3.30
C VAL A 154 3.76 14.20 1.79
N HIS A 155 2.59 13.97 1.22
CA HIS A 155 2.31 14.07 -0.20
C HIS A 155 1.51 15.32 -0.50
N GLU A 156 2.09 16.23 -1.25
CA GLU A 156 1.43 17.45 -1.74
C GLU A 156 0.98 17.22 -3.18
N VAL A 157 -0.32 17.35 -3.43
CA VAL A 157 -0.87 17.27 -4.79
C VAL A 157 -0.50 18.54 -5.55
N THR A 158 0.35 18.43 -6.57
CA THR A 158 0.82 19.56 -7.38
C THR A 158 0.04 19.71 -8.68
N LYS A 159 -0.65 18.66 -9.12
CA LYS A 159 -1.51 18.68 -10.30
C LYS A 159 -2.69 17.75 -10.11
N TYR A 160 -3.86 18.21 -10.46
CA TYR A 160 -5.10 17.44 -10.40
C TYR A 160 -6.02 17.73 -11.58
N GLN A 161 -7.01 16.87 -11.77
CA GLN A 161 -8.11 17.03 -12.71
C GLN A 161 -9.43 16.94 -11.96
N GLU A 162 -10.33 17.89 -12.18
CA GLU A 162 -11.69 17.81 -11.64
C GLU A 162 -12.48 16.70 -12.32
N ILE A 163 -13.25 15.96 -11.54
CA ILE A 163 -14.18 14.95 -12.06
C ILE A 163 -15.49 15.67 -12.34
N LEU A 164 -15.93 15.60 -13.60
CA LEU A 164 -17.21 16.20 -14.01
C LEU A 164 -18.32 15.16 -14.00
N GLU A 165 -19.49 15.56 -13.56
CA GLU A 165 -20.74 14.83 -13.67
C GLU A 165 -21.76 15.72 -14.39
N LYS A 166 -22.25 15.28 -15.57
CA LYS A 166 -23.16 16.06 -16.45
C LYS A 166 -22.61 17.46 -16.80
N GLY A 167 -21.29 17.59 -16.99
CA GLY A 167 -20.63 18.84 -17.36
C GLY A 167 -20.39 19.84 -16.22
N GLN A 168 -20.70 19.47 -14.98
CA GLN A 168 -20.43 20.26 -13.77
C GLN A 168 -19.46 19.51 -12.85
N PRO A 169 -18.66 20.20 -12.01
CA PRO A 169 -17.82 19.54 -11.03
C PRO A 169 -18.63 18.62 -10.12
N LYS A 170 -18.22 17.35 -10.04
CA LYS A 170 -18.81 16.41 -9.09
C LYS A 170 -18.49 16.87 -7.67
N ILE A 171 -19.51 17.05 -6.84
CA ILE A 171 -19.33 17.46 -5.45
C ILE A 171 -19.29 16.22 -4.56
N GLY A 172 -18.26 16.14 -3.73
CA GLY A 172 -18.06 15.08 -2.74
C GLY A 172 -18.84 15.28 -1.45
N HIS A 173 -18.67 14.36 -0.52
CA HIS A 173 -19.36 14.35 0.77
C HIS A 173 -19.19 15.65 1.60
N TYR A 174 -18.02 16.28 1.47
CA TYR A 174 -17.70 17.51 2.22
C TYR A 174 -18.07 18.81 1.48
N GLY A 175 -18.86 18.74 0.41
CA GLY A 175 -19.25 19.93 -0.37
C GLY A 175 -18.14 20.49 -1.25
N LEU A 176 -17.04 19.76 -1.42
CA LEU A 176 -15.90 20.16 -2.27
C LEU A 176 -15.90 19.37 -3.59
N PRO A 177 -15.33 19.93 -4.69
CA PRO A 177 -15.17 19.21 -5.93
C PRO A 177 -14.34 17.94 -5.74
N VAL A 178 -14.81 16.85 -6.33
CA VAL A 178 -14.04 15.60 -6.41
C VAL A 178 -12.96 15.76 -7.47
N VAL A 179 -11.72 15.47 -7.12
CA VAL A 179 -10.57 15.59 -8.01
C VAL A 179 -9.84 14.25 -8.15
N LYS A 180 -9.25 14.04 -9.31
CA LYS A 180 -8.27 12.99 -9.55
C LYS A 180 -6.87 13.60 -9.45
N PRO A 181 -6.06 13.25 -8.45
CA PRO A 181 -4.67 13.67 -8.39
C PRO A 181 -3.90 13.11 -9.60
N LEU A 182 -3.02 13.92 -10.20
CA LEU A 182 -2.20 13.55 -11.36
C LEU A 182 -0.71 13.59 -11.07
N GLN A 183 -0.30 14.38 -10.06
CA GLN A 183 1.10 14.54 -9.71
C GLN A 183 1.22 14.89 -8.23
N PHE A 184 2.24 14.32 -7.60
CA PHE A 184 2.58 14.58 -6.20
C PHE A 184 4.01 15.10 -6.08
N LYS A 185 4.22 15.91 -5.04
CA LYS A 185 5.52 16.22 -4.48
C LYS A 185 5.61 15.54 -3.12
N VAL A 186 6.60 14.69 -2.94
CA VAL A 186 6.85 14.05 -1.64
C VAL A 186 7.86 14.84 -0.85
N ARG A 187 7.66 14.92 0.46
CA ARG A 187 8.55 15.58 1.40
C ARG A 187 8.62 14.77 2.69
N ALA A 188 9.83 14.54 3.18
CA ALA A 188 10.02 13.98 4.51
C ALA A 188 9.65 15.01 5.59
N LEU A 189 8.98 14.59 6.64
CA LEU A 189 8.87 15.37 7.88
C LEU A 189 10.20 15.33 8.64
N PRO A 190 10.42 16.27 9.59
CA PRO A 190 11.52 16.19 10.53
C PRO A 190 11.57 14.83 11.22
N PHE A 191 12.76 14.36 11.57
CA PHE A 191 12.91 13.06 12.21
C PHE A 191 12.18 13.00 13.56
N TYR A 192 11.44 11.90 13.76
CA TYR A 192 10.78 11.56 15.00
C TYR A 192 11.39 10.27 15.56
N LEU A 193 11.61 10.23 16.86
CA LEU A 193 12.10 9.04 17.56
C LEU A 193 10.92 8.16 18.02
N GLU A 194 10.03 7.80 17.11
CA GLU A 194 8.85 7.01 17.48
C GLU A 194 9.01 5.51 17.23
N ALA A 195 9.77 5.15 16.24
CA ALA A 195 10.10 3.75 16.02
C ALA A 195 11.60 3.59 16.14
N PRO A 196 12.06 2.53 16.78
CA PRO A 196 13.47 2.19 16.69
C PRO A 196 13.81 1.97 15.22
N ALA A 197 14.65 2.83 14.72
CA ALA A 197 15.25 2.63 13.42
C ALA A 197 16.08 1.36 13.43
#